data_2f43200429eb3720beed17834ece453b
#
_entry.id   2f43200429eb3720beed17834ece453b
#
_cell.length_a   1.000
_cell.length_b   1.000
_cell.length_c   1.000
_cell.angle_alpha   90.00
_cell.angle_beta   90.00
_cell.angle_gamma   90.00
#
_symmetry.space_group_name_H-M   'P 1'
#
loop_
_entity.id
_entity.type
_entity.pdbx_description
1 polymer ?
#
loop_
_entity_poly.entity_id
_entity_poly.type
_entity_poly.pdbx_seq_one_letter_code
_entity_poly.pdbx_strand_id
1 'polypeptide(L)'
;VQKLSSSFPDTFQLPSSKYDLSTYMGRVKHCAEVSDPRMLLTTDAQLEESKELISQYRTGKLTIPTPSFWIAKQRLDSTLHPDNGEKVFLPFRMSCCVISNLFVCVGMMTPGLGTAGTIFWQWANQSLNVAINNANANKSHKMSTQQLLINYTAAVTASCGVAVGLNKILPKLKNISLNTRTILSRLIPFSAVVSAGIVNVFLMRSEELKKGINVYDPNDMDGEPVGISKTAAFVAVG
;
A
#
# COMPACT_ATOMS: atom_id res chain seq x y z
N VAL A 1 7.73 4.65 15.20
CA VAL A 1 7.63 3.64 16.27
C VAL A 1 6.28 3.81 16.92
N GLN A 2 5.32 2.90 16.65
CA GLN A 2 3.94 3.02 17.09
C GLN A 2 3.72 2.25 18.39
N LYS A 3 3.16 2.97 19.39
CA LYS A 3 2.61 2.37 20.60
C LYS A 3 1.33 1.62 20.24
N LEU A 4 1.36 0.31 20.20
CA LEU A 4 0.15 -0.47 20.46
C LEU A 4 -0.29 -0.20 21.89
N SER A 5 -1.59 0.14 22.03
CA SER A 5 -2.31 0.44 23.26
C SER A 5 -1.67 -0.10 24.54
N SER A 6 -1.33 0.83 25.40
CA SER A 6 -0.67 0.71 26.67
C SER A 6 -1.53 0.02 27.73
N SER A 7 -1.27 -1.24 28.00
CA SER A 7 -1.63 -1.84 29.29
C SER A 7 -0.54 -2.71 29.92
N PHE A 8 0.64 -2.81 29.28
CA PHE A 8 1.80 -3.50 29.86
C PHE A 8 3.06 -2.66 29.68
N PRO A 9 3.97 -2.60 30.66
CA PRO A 9 5.27 -1.96 30.46
C PRO A 9 6.04 -2.74 29.40
N ASP A 10 6.24 -2.12 28.22
CA ASP A 10 7.04 -2.70 27.14
C ASP A 10 8.51 -2.72 27.57
N THR A 11 9.01 -3.87 27.96
CA THR A 11 10.41 -4.07 28.36
C THR A 11 11.32 -4.20 27.14
N PHE A 12 10.78 -4.72 26.04
CA PHE A 12 11.51 -4.88 24.77
C PHE A 12 10.73 -4.27 23.59
N GLN A 13 11.41 -3.47 22.78
CA GLN A 13 10.86 -2.98 21.52
C GLN A 13 10.78 -4.12 20.50
N LEU A 14 9.61 -4.24 19.86
CA LEU A 14 9.43 -5.23 18.79
C LEU A 14 10.28 -4.86 17.57
N PRO A 15 11.10 -5.79 17.07
CA PRO A 15 11.82 -5.56 15.82
C PRO A 15 10.82 -5.37 14.67
N SER A 16 11.04 -4.36 13.84
CA SER A 16 10.15 -4.02 12.73
C SER A 16 10.11 -5.14 11.67
N SER A 17 11.23 -5.77 11.40
CA SER A 17 11.38 -6.82 10.40
C SER A 17 12.56 -7.73 10.74
N LYS A 18 12.54 -8.96 10.22
CA LYS A 18 13.71 -9.86 10.21
C LYS A 18 14.72 -9.51 9.12
N TYR A 19 14.35 -8.63 8.20
CA TYR A 19 15.20 -8.18 7.10
C TYR A 19 15.73 -6.79 7.38
N ASP A 20 16.89 -6.48 6.84
CA ASP A 20 17.46 -5.13 6.88
C ASP A 20 16.68 -4.20 5.95
N LEU A 21 15.82 -3.35 6.53
CA LEU A 21 14.97 -2.42 5.79
C LEU A 21 15.73 -1.21 5.21
N SER A 22 17.02 -1.02 5.53
CA SER A 22 17.85 -0.01 4.90
C SER A 22 18.14 -0.37 3.44
N THR A 23 18.21 -1.66 3.13
CA THR A 23 18.46 -2.17 1.78
C THR A 23 17.16 -2.29 0.97
N TYR A 24 17.26 -2.06 -0.35
CA TYR A 24 16.12 -2.27 -1.27
C TYR A 24 15.60 -3.72 -1.21
N MET A 25 16.50 -4.71 -1.26
CA MET A 25 16.12 -6.13 -1.24
C MET A 25 15.49 -6.54 0.09
N GLY A 26 15.94 -5.97 1.21
CA GLY A 26 15.31 -6.19 2.53
C GLY A 26 13.87 -5.70 2.56
N ARG A 27 13.60 -4.51 2.01
CA ARG A 27 12.23 -3.97 1.88
C ARG A 27 11.36 -4.85 0.98
N VAL A 28 11.88 -5.31 -0.18
CA VAL A 28 11.14 -6.21 -1.07
C VAL A 28 10.76 -7.51 -0.36
N LYS A 29 11.71 -8.14 0.36
CA LYS A 29 11.43 -9.37 1.11
C LYS A 29 10.40 -9.16 2.21
N HIS A 30 10.49 -8.04 2.93
CA HIS A 30 9.51 -7.69 3.96
C HIS A 30 8.10 -7.49 3.38
N CYS A 31 7.97 -6.73 2.29
CA CYS A 31 6.68 -6.55 1.62
C CYS A 31 6.10 -7.89 1.10
N ALA A 32 6.94 -8.74 0.51
CA ALA A 32 6.52 -10.07 0.05
C ALA A 32 6.02 -10.95 1.21
N GLU A 33 6.66 -10.86 2.38
CA GLU A 33 6.26 -11.61 3.56
C GLU A 33 4.91 -11.15 4.13
N VAL A 34 4.70 -9.83 4.24
CA VAL A 34 3.43 -9.26 4.74
C VAL A 34 2.27 -9.53 3.75
N SER A 35 2.56 -9.58 2.46
CA SER A 35 1.58 -9.84 1.39
C SER A 35 1.41 -11.33 1.07
N ASP A 36 1.98 -12.24 1.87
CA ASP A 36 1.91 -13.69 1.62
C ASP A 36 0.47 -14.21 1.72
N PRO A 37 -0.13 -14.71 0.63
CA PRO A 37 -1.51 -15.16 0.62
C PRO A 37 -1.76 -16.41 1.49
N ARG A 38 -0.71 -17.16 1.85
CA ARG A 38 -0.83 -18.30 2.77
C ARG A 38 -1.32 -17.86 4.14
N MET A 39 -1.10 -16.61 4.53
CA MET A 39 -1.57 -16.05 5.79
C MET A 39 -3.09 -15.85 5.85
N LEU A 40 -3.80 -15.95 4.73
CA LEU A 40 -5.27 -16.00 4.69
C LEU A 40 -5.84 -17.24 5.38
N LEU A 41 -5.07 -18.32 5.42
CA LEU A 41 -5.44 -19.59 6.05
C LEU A 41 -5.20 -19.57 7.58
N THR A 42 -4.73 -18.46 8.14
CA THR A 42 -4.50 -18.32 9.59
C THR A 42 -5.82 -18.42 10.34
N THR A 43 -5.92 -19.41 11.23
CA THR A 43 -7.09 -19.60 12.09
C THR A 43 -7.08 -18.65 13.29
N ASP A 44 -8.23 -18.49 13.93
CA ASP A 44 -8.34 -17.64 15.13
C ASP A 44 -7.49 -18.17 16.28
N ALA A 45 -7.41 -19.48 16.45
CA ALA A 45 -6.54 -20.11 17.44
C ALA A 45 -5.05 -19.77 17.20
N GLN A 46 -4.60 -19.88 15.95
CA GLN A 46 -3.22 -19.51 15.58
C GLN A 46 -2.94 -18.02 15.75
N LEU A 47 -3.97 -17.18 15.59
CA LEU A 47 -3.83 -15.74 15.78
C LEU A 47 -3.67 -15.39 17.26
N GLU A 48 -4.45 -16.02 18.15
CA GLU A 48 -4.32 -15.84 19.60
C GLU A 48 -2.99 -16.40 20.12
N GLU A 49 -2.56 -17.58 19.67
CA GLU A 49 -1.23 -18.12 19.96
C GLU A 49 -0.13 -17.14 19.55
N SER A 50 -0.28 -16.53 18.37
CA SER A 50 0.68 -15.55 17.87
C SER A 50 0.71 -14.27 18.72
N LYS A 51 -0.45 -13.80 19.21
CA LYS A 51 -0.52 -12.65 20.12
C LYS A 51 0.17 -12.96 21.46
N GLU A 52 -0.05 -14.14 21.99
CA GLU A 52 0.59 -14.56 23.24
C GLU A 52 2.10 -14.61 23.09
N LEU A 53 2.62 -15.21 22.02
CA LEU A 53 4.07 -15.28 21.76
C LEU A 53 4.72 -13.89 21.66
N ILE A 54 4.07 -12.96 20.97
CA ILE A 54 4.54 -11.57 20.88
C ILE A 54 4.48 -10.87 22.24
N SER A 55 3.44 -11.14 23.04
CA SER A 55 3.34 -10.62 24.41
C SER A 55 4.45 -11.14 25.32
N GLN A 56 4.81 -12.43 25.21
CA GLN A 56 5.94 -13.02 25.94
C GLN A 56 7.27 -12.37 25.59
N TYR A 57 7.49 -12.01 24.32
CA TYR A 57 8.65 -11.25 23.91
C TYR A 57 8.66 -9.83 24.51
N ARG A 58 7.55 -9.11 24.48
CA ARG A 58 7.43 -7.76 25.05
C ARG A 58 7.68 -7.74 26.56
N THR A 59 7.21 -8.76 27.27
CA THR A 59 7.40 -8.87 28.73
C THR A 59 8.79 -9.39 29.13
N GLY A 60 9.66 -9.67 28.16
CA GLY A 60 11.03 -10.15 28.42
C GLY A 60 11.14 -11.62 28.79
N LYS A 61 10.05 -12.39 28.71
CA LYS A 61 10.07 -13.85 28.91
C LYS A 61 10.79 -14.55 27.75
N LEU A 62 10.71 -13.98 26.55
CA LEU A 62 11.43 -14.43 25.38
C LEU A 62 12.42 -13.31 24.98
N THR A 63 13.73 -13.56 25.07
CA THR A 63 14.76 -12.54 24.85
C THR A 63 15.31 -12.52 23.44
N ILE A 64 15.18 -13.63 22.69
CA ILE A 64 15.74 -13.79 21.34
C ILE A 64 14.60 -14.13 20.37
N PRO A 65 14.47 -13.42 19.23
CA PRO A 65 13.48 -13.75 18.21
C PRO A 65 13.73 -15.13 17.61
N THR A 66 12.87 -16.09 17.90
CA THR A 66 12.90 -17.46 17.35
C THR A 66 12.26 -17.49 15.95
N PRO A 67 12.43 -18.56 15.16
CA PRO A 67 11.68 -18.75 13.92
C PRO A 67 10.17 -18.67 14.12
N SER A 68 9.65 -19.24 15.24
CA SER A 68 8.24 -19.20 15.61
C SER A 68 7.77 -17.77 15.89
N PHE A 69 8.61 -16.92 16.50
CA PHE A 69 8.33 -15.51 16.70
C PHE A 69 8.10 -14.78 15.36
N TRP A 70 8.94 -15.01 14.37
CA TRP A 70 8.80 -14.37 13.06
C TRP A 70 7.55 -14.83 12.31
N ILE A 71 7.18 -16.11 12.42
CA ILE A 71 5.92 -16.61 11.87
C ILE A 71 4.72 -15.97 12.59
N ALA A 72 4.77 -15.87 13.91
CA ALA A 72 3.73 -15.20 14.69
C ALA A 72 3.59 -13.73 14.30
N LYS A 73 4.71 -13.02 14.18
CA LYS A 73 4.72 -11.61 13.73
C LYS A 73 4.15 -11.48 12.32
N GLN A 74 4.53 -12.33 11.38
CA GLN A 74 3.99 -12.33 10.01
C GLN A 74 2.46 -12.54 10.01
N ARG A 75 1.93 -13.47 10.80
CA ARG A 75 0.49 -13.70 10.94
C ARG A 75 -0.24 -12.45 11.44
N LEU A 76 0.32 -11.78 12.45
CA LEU A 76 -0.26 -10.55 13.01
C LEU A 76 -0.20 -9.39 12.00
N ASP A 77 0.97 -9.11 11.45
CA ASP A 77 1.18 -8.00 10.50
C ASP A 77 0.35 -8.13 9.22
N SER A 78 0.07 -9.38 8.77
CA SER A 78 -0.73 -9.65 7.57
C SER A 78 -2.24 -9.63 7.80
N THR A 79 -2.70 -9.75 9.05
CA THR A 79 -4.11 -10.00 9.39
C THR A 79 -4.73 -8.87 10.20
N LEU A 80 -3.95 -8.26 11.11
CA LEU A 80 -4.42 -7.25 12.03
C LEU A 80 -4.00 -5.85 11.58
N HIS A 81 -4.82 -4.88 11.95
CA HIS A 81 -4.46 -3.48 11.79
C HIS A 81 -3.33 -3.11 12.78
N PRO A 82 -2.25 -2.44 12.32
CA PRO A 82 -1.07 -2.19 13.15
C PRO A 82 -1.34 -1.33 14.38
N ASP A 83 -2.33 -0.43 14.34
CA ASP A 83 -2.58 0.53 15.43
C ASP A 83 -3.55 0.03 16.49
N ASN A 84 -4.63 -0.66 16.10
CA ASN A 84 -5.68 -1.07 17.04
C ASN A 84 -5.77 -2.58 17.27
N GLY A 85 -4.97 -3.38 16.53
CA GLY A 85 -4.96 -4.83 16.68
C GLY A 85 -6.25 -5.54 16.25
N GLU A 86 -7.19 -4.83 15.62
CA GLU A 86 -8.42 -5.42 15.09
C GLU A 86 -8.16 -6.18 13.79
N LYS A 87 -8.97 -7.21 13.55
CA LYS A 87 -8.89 -7.93 12.26
C LYS A 87 -9.34 -7.02 11.12
N VAL A 88 -8.48 -6.86 10.13
CA VAL A 88 -8.84 -6.18 8.89
C VAL A 88 -9.83 -7.07 8.10
N PHE A 89 -10.81 -6.46 7.47
CA PHE A 89 -11.77 -7.17 6.60
C PHE A 89 -11.02 -7.94 5.50
N LEU A 90 -11.37 -9.21 5.30
CA LEU A 90 -10.57 -10.17 4.56
C LEU A 90 -10.09 -9.68 3.18
N PRO A 91 -10.92 -9.13 2.27
CA PRO A 91 -10.48 -8.65 0.96
C PRO A 91 -9.47 -7.50 1.02
N PHE A 92 -9.41 -6.77 2.15
CA PHE A 92 -8.55 -5.59 2.33
C PHE A 92 -7.31 -5.87 3.18
N ARG A 93 -7.12 -7.11 3.65
CA ARG A 93 -5.91 -7.52 4.36
C ARG A 93 -4.70 -7.44 3.43
N MET A 94 -3.55 -7.14 3.99
CA MET A 94 -2.30 -7.17 3.23
C MET A 94 -2.03 -8.56 2.64
N SER A 95 -2.37 -9.64 3.34
CA SER A 95 -2.26 -11.01 2.83
C SER A 95 -3.20 -11.32 1.65
N CYS A 96 -4.30 -10.58 1.48
CA CYS A 96 -5.22 -10.73 0.34
C CYS A 96 -4.87 -9.81 -0.84
N CYS A 97 -3.99 -8.85 -0.64
CA CYS A 97 -3.70 -7.79 -1.61
C CYS A 97 -3.32 -8.35 -3.00
N VAL A 98 -2.47 -9.38 -3.05
CA VAL A 98 -2.05 -10.02 -4.31
C VAL A 98 -3.23 -10.65 -5.03
N ILE A 99 -4.08 -11.41 -4.31
CA ILE A 99 -5.23 -12.11 -4.90
C ILE A 99 -6.29 -11.10 -5.38
N SER A 100 -6.60 -10.10 -4.55
CA SER A 100 -7.59 -9.07 -4.90
C SER A 100 -7.16 -8.26 -6.12
N ASN A 101 -5.88 -7.86 -6.18
CA ASN A 101 -5.34 -7.15 -7.34
C ASN A 101 -5.26 -8.04 -8.58
N LEU A 102 -4.88 -9.32 -8.44
CA LEU A 102 -4.85 -10.26 -9.57
C LEU A 102 -6.24 -10.41 -10.20
N PHE A 103 -7.30 -10.52 -9.38
CA PHE A 103 -8.68 -10.61 -9.87
C PHE A 103 -9.04 -9.37 -10.70
N VAL A 104 -8.74 -8.17 -10.21
CA VAL A 104 -9.03 -6.92 -10.93
C VAL A 104 -8.16 -6.81 -12.20
N CYS A 105 -6.88 -7.20 -12.15
CA CYS A 105 -6.00 -7.21 -13.31
C CYS A 105 -6.52 -8.14 -14.41
N VAL A 106 -6.97 -9.34 -14.07
CA VAL A 106 -7.57 -10.27 -15.04
C VAL A 106 -8.80 -9.65 -15.68
N GLY A 107 -9.66 -9.03 -14.88
CA GLY A 107 -10.83 -8.30 -15.38
C GLY A 107 -10.48 -7.17 -16.35
N MET A 108 -9.49 -6.34 -16.00
CA MET A 108 -9.00 -5.26 -16.88
C MET A 108 -8.39 -5.75 -18.19
N MET A 109 -7.80 -6.95 -18.20
CA MET A 109 -7.13 -7.54 -19.36
C MET A 109 -8.07 -8.42 -20.21
N THR A 110 -9.35 -8.54 -19.84
CA THR A 110 -10.34 -9.34 -20.59
C THR A 110 -10.45 -8.82 -22.02
N PRO A 111 -10.29 -9.68 -23.05
CA PRO A 111 -10.42 -9.26 -24.45
C PRO A 111 -11.85 -8.80 -24.77
N GLY A 112 -11.97 -7.81 -25.66
CA GLY A 112 -13.28 -7.34 -26.12
C GLY A 112 -14.06 -6.48 -25.12
N LEU A 113 -13.40 -5.99 -24.06
CA LEU A 113 -14.02 -5.02 -23.16
C LEU A 113 -14.44 -3.77 -23.91
N GLY A 114 -15.74 -3.48 -23.94
CA GLY A 114 -16.27 -2.21 -24.40
C GLY A 114 -15.94 -1.08 -23.43
N THR A 115 -16.31 0.15 -23.81
CA THR A 115 -16.05 1.36 -22.97
C THR A 115 -16.62 1.21 -21.57
N ALA A 116 -17.83 0.67 -21.41
CA ALA A 116 -18.46 0.47 -20.10
C ALA A 116 -17.68 -0.53 -19.23
N GLY A 117 -17.22 -1.64 -19.80
CA GLY A 117 -16.38 -2.62 -19.09
C GLY A 117 -15.03 -2.05 -18.69
N THR A 118 -14.40 -1.25 -19.56
CA THR A 118 -13.15 -0.54 -19.26
C THR A 118 -13.34 0.41 -18.06
N ILE A 119 -14.41 1.23 -18.07
CA ILE A 119 -14.72 2.15 -16.97
C ILE A 119 -14.98 1.37 -15.69
N PHE A 120 -15.78 0.31 -15.74
CA PHE A 120 -16.09 -0.51 -14.56
C PHE A 120 -14.83 -1.08 -13.90
N TRP A 121 -13.93 -1.68 -14.67
CA TRP A 121 -12.72 -2.28 -14.11
C TRP A 121 -11.71 -1.24 -13.61
N GLN A 122 -11.59 -0.08 -14.24
CA GLN A 122 -10.78 1.01 -13.73
C GLN A 122 -11.36 1.58 -12.42
N TRP A 123 -12.67 1.75 -12.36
CA TRP A 123 -13.37 2.15 -11.14
C TRP A 123 -13.17 1.12 -10.01
N ALA A 124 -13.37 -0.17 -10.31
CA ALA A 124 -13.17 -1.26 -9.35
C ALA A 124 -11.72 -1.29 -8.81
N ASN A 125 -10.73 -1.10 -9.69
CA ASN A 125 -9.32 -1.03 -9.29
C ASN A 125 -9.05 0.13 -8.33
N GLN A 126 -9.52 1.33 -8.64
CA GLN A 126 -9.31 2.49 -7.76
C GLN A 126 -10.06 2.33 -6.44
N SER A 127 -11.27 1.77 -6.46
CA SER A 127 -12.05 1.48 -5.26
C SER A 127 -11.35 0.47 -4.35
N LEU A 128 -10.81 -0.61 -4.94
CA LEU A 128 -10.03 -1.61 -4.19
C LEU A 128 -8.79 -0.98 -3.55
N ASN A 129 -8.03 -0.19 -4.30
CA ASN A 129 -6.83 0.47 -3.78
C ASN A 129 -7.14 1.41 -2.62
N VAL A 130 -8.19 2.22 -2.74
CA VAL A 130 -8.61 3.13 -1.67
C VAL A 130 -9.11 2.34 -0.46
N ALA A 131 -9.86 1.26 -0.65
CA ALA A 131 -10.34 0.41 0.45
C ALA A 131 -9.19 -0.27 1.20
N ILE A 132 -8.20 -0.85 0.48
CA ILE A 132 -7.00 -1.45 1.08
C ILE A 132 -6.21 -0.38 1.84
N ASN A 133 -5.94 0.76 1.22
CA ASN A 133 -5.17 1.84 1.85
C ASN A 133 -5.87 2.37 3.10
N ASN A 134 -7.19 2.59 3.06
CA ASN A 134 -7.94 3.07 4.21
C ASN A 134 -8.04 2.04 5.34
N ALA A 135 -8.14 0.74 4.99
CA ALA A 135 -8.22 -0.34 5.95
C ALA A 135 -6.88 -0.60 6.68
N ASN A 136 -5.75 -0.21 6.08
CA ASN A 136 -4.40 -0.40 6.62
C ASN A 136 -3.71 0.93 6.97
N ALA A 137 -4.41 2.07 6.85
CA ALA A 137 -3.85 3.38 7.10
C ALA A 137 -3.61 3.61 8.59
N ASN A 138 -2.52 4.32 8.90
CA ASN A 138 -2.23 4.76 10.26
C ASN A 138 -3.37 5.66 10.79
N LYS A 139 -3.99 5.24 11.89
CA LYS A 139 -5.11 5.97 12.52
C LYS A 139 -4.68 7.27 13.21
N SER A 140 -3.40 7.43 13.50
CA SER A 140 -2.84 8.65 14.11
C SER A 140 -2.83 9.85 13.15
N HIS A 141 -2.79 9.59 11.82
CA HIS A 141 -2.78 10.61 10.77
C HIS A 141 -3.86 10.34 9.72
N LYS A 142 -5.13 10.34 10.16
CA LYS A 142 -6.25 10.14 9.23
C LYS A 142 -6.39 11.35 8.31
N MET A 143 -6.40 11.10 7.01
CA MET A 143 -6.90 12.08 6.05
C MET A 143 -8.38 12.38 6.34
N SER A 144 -8.79 13.63 6.15
CA SER A 144 -10.21 13.96 6.22
C SER A 144 -10.99 13.20 5.16
N THR A 145 -12.25 12.84 5.46
CA THR A 145 -13.14 12.16 4.52
C THR A 145 -13.28 12.97 3.21
N GLN A 146 -13.29 14.29 3.30
CA GLN A 146 -13.37 15.15 2.13
C GLN A 146 -12.12 14.99 1.24
N GLN A 147 -10.94 14.97 1.82
CA GLN A 147 -9.68 14.79 1.08
C GLN A 147 -9.59 13.39 0.45
N LEU A 148 -10.04 12.36 1.18
CA LEU A 148 -10.14 11.00 0.65
C LEU A 148 -11.05 10.94 -0.59
N LEU A 149 -12.23 11.58 -0.54
CA LEU A 149 -13.17 11.64 -1.65
C LEU A 149 -12.61 12.39 -2.86
N ILE A 150 -11.92 13.51 -2.64
CA ILE A 150 -11.27 14.28 -3.72
C ILE A 150 -10.20 13.43 -4.39
N ASN A 151 -9.31 12.81 -3.60
CA ASN A 151 -8.24 11.97 -4.13
C ASN A 151 -8.81 10.76 -4.90
N TYR A 152 -9.82 10.11 -4.35
CA TYR A 152 -10.50 8.98 -5.00
C TYR A 152 -11.14 9.39 -6.32
N THR A 153 -11.92 10.47 -6.33
CA THR A 153 -12.61 10.95 -7.54
C THR A 153 -11.60 11.35 -8.63
N ALA A 154 -10.53 12.03 -8.25
CA ALA A 154 -9.46 12.41 -9.17
C ALA A 154 -8.74 11.18 -9.75
N ALA A 155 -8.41 10.18 -8.92
CA ALA A 155 -7.77 8.96 -9.38
C ALA A 155 -8.67 8.15 -10.33
N VAL A 156 -9.96 8.00 -10.02
CA VAL A 156 -10.96 7.34 -10.89
C VAL A 156 -11.08 8.09 -12.21
N THR A 157 -11.21 9.41 -12.18
CA THR A 157 -11.33 10.23 -13.40
C THR A 157 -10.08 10.13 -14.27
N ALA A 158 -8.89 10.20 -13.67
CA ALA A 158 -7.62 10.08 -14.38
C ALA A 158 -7.49 8.68 -15.04
N SER A 159 -7.73 7.60 -14.29
CA SER A 159 -7.59 6.25 -14.82
C SER A 159 -8.62 5.94 -15.91
N CYS A 160 -9.88 6.29 -15.71
CA CYS A 160 -10.93 6.11 -16.72
C CYS A 160 -10.67 6.97 -17.97
N GLY A 161 -10.26 8.24 -17.78
CA GLY A 161 -9.93 9.15 -18.87
C GLY A 161 -8.79 8.62 -19.74
N VAL A 162 -7.70 8.18 -19.12
CA VAL A 162 -6.55 7.60 -19.84
C VAL A 162 -6.93 6.30 -20.52
N ALA A 163 -7.61 5.37 -19.83
CA ALA A 163 -8.01 4.09 -20.42
C ALA A 163 -8.93 4.26 -21.63
N VAL A 164 -9.99 5.06 -21.48
CA VAL A 164 -10.95 5.31 -22.57
C VAL A 164 -10.30 6.13 -23.69
N GLY A 165 -9.49 7.13 -23.34
CA GLY A 165 -8.79 7.95 -24.32
C GLY A 165 -7.84 7.11 -25.19
N LEU A 166 -6.97 6.31 -24.58
CA LEU A 166 -6.04 5.44 -25.29
C LEU A 166 -6.76 4.36 -26.11
N ASN A 167 -7.84 3.76 -25.59
CA ASN A 167 -8.66 2.80 -26.34
C ASN A 167 -9.30 3.42 -27.60
N LYS A 168 -9.66 4.71 -27.56
CA LYS A 168 -10.22 5.42 -28.72
C LYS A 168 -9.14 5.93 -29.70
N ILE A 169 -7.95 6.23 -29.23
CA ILE A 169 -6.85 6.74 -30.06
C ILE A 169 -6.13 5.60 -30.77
N LEU A 170 -5.89 4.47 -30.10
CA LEU A 170 -5.11 3.35 -30.64
C LEU A 170 -5.62 2.83 -31.99
N PRO A 171 -6.94 2.65 -32.24
CA PRO A 171 -7.45 2.22 -33.55
C PRO A 171 -7.22 3.25 -34.68
N LYS A 172 -7.05 4.53 -34.34
CA LYS A 172 -6.82 5.62 -35.31
C LYS A 172 -5.38 5.71 -35.81
N LEU A 173 -4.45 5.05 -35.11
CA LEU A 173 -3.04 5.02 -35.53
C LEU A 173 -2.87 4.09 -36.72
N LYS A 174 -2.72 4.69 -37.94
CA LYS A 174 -2.69 3.96 -39.21
C LYS A 174 -1.33 3.31 -39.53
N ASN A 175 -0.23 3.84 -38.99
CA ASN A 175 1.14 3.47 -39.37
C ASN A 175 1.82 2.51 -38.38
N ILE A 176 1.08 1.72 -37.60
CA ILE A 176 1.64 0.75 -36.67
C ILE A 176 1.28 -0.69 -37.07
N SER A 177 2.24 -1.61 -36.87
CA SER A 177 2.03 -3.01 -37.18
C SER A 177 0.93 -3.63 -36.27
N LEU A 178 0.32 -4.72 -36.71
CA LEU A 178 -0.71 -5.42 -35.94
C LEU A 178 -0.16 -5.89 -34.58
N ASN A 179 1.08 -6.40 -34.56
CA ASN A 179 1.73 -6.85 -33.32
C ASN A 179 1.96 -5.67 -32.35
N THR A 180 2.45 -4.54 -32.84
CA THR A 180 2.64 -3.33 -32.02
C THR A 180 1.31 -2.83 -31.47
N ARG A 181 0.24 -2.84 -32.26
CA ARG A 181 -1.10 -2.47 -31.81
C ARG A 181 -1.58 -3.38 -30.68
N THR A 182 -1.36 -4.69 -30.81
CA THR A 182 -1.72 -5.67 -29.77
C THR A 182 -0.96 -5.44 -28.47
N ILE A 183 0.34 -5.17 -28.54
CA ILE A 183 1.16 -4.85 -27.37
C ILE A 183 0.67 -3.56 -26.71
N LEU A 184 0.48 -2.50 -27.49
CA LEU A 184 -0.01 -1.21 -26.95
C LEU A 184 -1.38 -1.36 -26.29
N SER A 185 -2.31 -2.13 -26.87
CA SER A 185 -3.63 -2.35 -26.29
C SER A 185 -3.56 -3.03 -24.92
N ARG A 186 -2.60 -3.95 -24.72
CA ARG A 186 -2.38 -4.62 -23.44
C ARG A 186 -1.72 -3.72 -22.39
N LEU A 187 -1.04 -2.65 -22.81
CA LEU A 187 -0.43 -1.67 -21.91
C LEU A 187 -1.40 -0.57 -21.46
N ILE A 188 -2.56 -0.45 -22.07
CA ILE A 188 -3.55 0.59 -21.71
C ILE A 188 -3.97 0.52 -20.23
N PRO A 189 -4.36 -0.64 -19.67
CA PRO A 189 -4.73 -0.72 -18.26
C PRO A 189 -3.58 -0.28 -17.35
N PHE A 190 -2.35 -0.69 -17.66
CA PHE A 190 -1.16 -0.29 -16.91
C PHE A 190 -0.96 1.24 -16.95
N SER A 191 -1.03 1.86 -18.13
CA SER A 191 -0.89 3.31 -18.29
C SER A 191 -1.95 4.08 -17.50
N ALA A 192 -3.17 3.57 -17.45
CA ALA A 192 -4.27 4.15 -16.68
C ALA A 192 -3.99 4.09 -15.16
N VAL A 193 -3.52 2.94 -14.66
CA VAL A 193 -3.17 2.76 -13.25
C VAL A 193 -2.01 3.66 -12.83
N VAL A 194 -0.96 3.73 -13.66
CA VAL A 194 0.19 4.62 -13.42
C VAL A 194 -0.25 6.08 -13.37
N SER A 195 -1.09 6.53 -14.30
CA SER A 195 -1.61 7.90 -14.33
C SER A 195 -2.42 8.23 -13.08
N ALA A 196 -3.28 7.31 -12.64
CA ALA A 196 -4.02 7.47 -11.39
C ALA A 196 -3.09 7.53 -10.17
N GLY A 197 -2.05 6.69 -10.14
CA GLY A 197 -1.03 6.69 -9.09
C GLY A 197 -0.29 8.02 -8.99
N ILE A 198 0.14 8.56 -10.13
CA ILE A 198 0.79 9.88 -10.21
C ILE A 198 -0.14 10.96 -9.63
N VAL A 199 -1.38 11.03 -10.10
CA VAL A 199 -2.37 12.00 -9.61
C VAL A 199 -2.58 11.85 -8.10
N ASN A 200 -2.72 10.62 -7.62
CA ASN A 200 -2.94 10.34 -6.21
C ASN A 200 -1.75 10.80 -5.34
N VAL A 201 -0.53 10.47 -5.72
CA VAL A 201 0.69 10.89 -5.00
C VAL A 201 0.79 12.42 -4.95
N PHE A 202 0.59 13.10 -6.08
CA PHE A 202 0.61 14.56 -6.12
C PHE A 202 -0.47 15.19 -5.22
N LEU A 203 -1.68 14.66 -5.22
CA LEU A 203 -2.77 15.17 -4.38
C LEU A 203 -2.50 14.92 -2.89
N MET A 204 -2.06 13.73 -2.52
CA MET A 204 -1.75 13.39 -1.12
C MET A 204 -0.61 14.23 -0.56
N ARG A 205 0.39 14.56 -1.39
CA ARG A 205 1.57 15.32 -0.98
C ARG A 205 1.53 16.80 -1.38
N SER A 206 0.40 17.28 -1.88
CA SER A 206 0.25 18.68 -2.32
C SER A 206 0.51 19.69 -1.19
N GLU A 207 0.18 19.36 0.04
CA GLU A 207 0.48 20.22 1.20
C GLU A 207 1.99 20.26 1.51
N GLU A 208 2.68 19.14 1.42
CA GLU A 208 4.14 19.07 1.60
C GLU A 208 4.87 19.89 0.53
N LEU A 209 4.38 19.83 -0.73
CA LEU A 209 4.92 20.63 -1.83
C LEU A 209 4.70 22.16 -1.61
N LYS A 210 3.59 22.54 -1.03
CA LYS A 210 3.27 23.96 -0.75
C LYS A 210 3.99 24.51 0.48
N LYS A 211 3.98 23.75 1.58
CA LYS A 211 4.51 24.18 2.89
C LYS A 211 5.99 23.83 3.05
N GLY A 212 6.50 22.81 2.35
CA GLY A 212 7.81 22.21 2.60
C GLY A 212 7.72 21.07 3.63
N ILE A 213 8.82 20.36 3.79
CA ILE A 213 8.99 19.32 4.82
C ILE A 213 10.09 19.72 5.80
N ASN A 214 9.99 19.24 7.03
CA ASN A 214 11.03 19.42 8.03
C ASN A 214 12.31 18.71 7.60
N VAL A 215 13.43 19.42 7.73
CA VAL A 215 14.77 18.88 7.46
C VAL A 215 15.52 18.78 8.78
N TYR A 216 16.16 17.65 9.00
CA TYR A 216 16.92 17.32 10.22
C TYR A 216 18.40 17.27 9.92
N ASP A 217 19.25 17.46 10.93
CA ASP A 217 20.68 17.25 10.83
C ASP A 217 20.94 15.75 10.60
N PRO A 218 21.78 15.36 9.62
CA PRO A 218 22.15 13.96 9.39
C PRO A 218 22.77 13.26 10.60
N ASN A 219 23.36 14.04 11.53
CA ASN A 219 23.98 13.51 12.74
C ASN A 219 23.04 13.46 13.95
N ASP A 220 21.85 14.10 13.87
CA ASP A 220 20.84 14.15 14.92
C ASP A 220 19.44 14.09 14.30
N MET A 221 19.07 12.89 13.85
CA MET A 221 17.78 12.65 13.19
C MET A 221 16.57 12.67 14.15
N ASP A 222 16.81 12.52 15.44
CA ASP A 222 15.79 12.51 16.50
C ASP A 222 15.66 13.90 17.20
N GLY A 223 16.49 14.87 16.80
CA GLY A 223 16.51 16.23 17.33
C GLY A 223 15.40 17.12 16.76
N GLU A 224 15.49 18.44 17.08
CA GLU A 224 14.57 19.42 16.50
C GLU A 224 14.87 19.67 15.02
N PRO A 225 13.85 19.94 14.19
CA PRO A 225 14.06 20.22 12.78
C PRO A 225 14.90 21.49 12.59
N VAL A 226 15.96 21.41 11.80
CA VAL A 226 16.84 22.54 11.46
C VAL A 226 16.12 23.59 10.61
N GLY A 227 15.08 23.20 9.87
CA GLY A 227 14.30 24.11 9.05
C GLY A 227 13.27 23.40 8.18
N ILE A 228 12.60 24.19 7.34
CA ILE A 228 11.59 23.70 6.38
C ILE A 228 12.12 23.92 4.97
N SER A 229 12.13 22.88 4.13
CA SER A 229 12.60 22.95 2.74
C SER A 229 11.53 22.51 1.76
N LYS A 230 11.18 23.39 0.83
CA LYS A 230 10.31 23.06 -0.33
C LYS A 230 11.05 22.24 -1.38
N THR A 231 12.35 22.47 -1.54
CA THR A 231 13.19 21.71 -2.47
C THR A 231 13.28 20.25 -2.03
N ALA A 232 13.47 20.01 -0.73
CA ALA A 232 13.48 18.66 -0.17
C ALA A 232 12.11 17.97 -0.36
N ALA A 233 10.99 18.71 -0.16
CA ALA A 233 9.64 18.19 -0.44
C ALA A 233 9.48 17.81 -1.91
N PHE A 234 9.94 18.63 -2.85
CA PHE A 234 9.86 18.35 -4.28
C PHE A 234 10.67 17.11 -4.67
N VAL A 235 11.88 16.96 -4.16
CA VAL A 235 12.72 15.78 -4.40
C VAL A 235 12.15 14.51 -3.76
N ALA A 236 11.47 14.63 -2.61
CA ALA A 236 10.85 13.48 -1.94
C ALA A 236 9.56 12.98 -2.63
N VAL A 237 8.92 13.83 -3.43
CA VAL A 237 7.66 13.51 -4.13
C VAL A 237 7.93 13.08 -5.60
N GLY A 238 8.97 13.59 -6.23
CA GLY A 238 9.35 13.31 -7.63
C GLY A 238 10.32 12.17 -7.76
#